data_a0f2a0ff73be98152fd5e9370617c1b2
#
_entry.id   a0f2a0ff73be98152fd5e9370617c1b2
#
_cell.length_a   1.000
_cell.length_b   1.000
_cell.length_c   1.000
_cell.angle_alpha   90.00
_cell.angle_beta   90.00
_cell.angle_gamma   90.00
#
_symmetry.space_group_name_H-M   'P 1'
#
loop_
_entity.id
_entity.type
_entity.pdbx_description
1 polymer ?
#
loop_
_entity_poly.entity_id
_entity_poly.type
_entity_poly.pdbx_seq_one_letter_code
_entity_poly.pdbx_strand_id
1 'polypeptide(L)'
;MKKAICFLLSLLFTVPVWAEPIWQKSSLLESKIKEYKQLYTSSDLSDFDHKKMNQVDNLSFFIRYHDKPNTPEYERLKAYLWGMQVAYIESLSRQIDTNVVPWICPKGGKLKSYSKSSQNPTQFIESILWYGLEYDFKNNPERFEGYEKILPFAPSSSYISYGLRAKYPCYENSPKVKY
;
A
#
# COMPACT_ATOMS: atom_id res chain seq x y z
N MET A 1 32.59 -13.38 60.70
CA MET A 1 31.27 -13.02 60.18
C MET A 1 31.44 -12.51 58.75
N LYS A 2 31.21 -13.39 57.75
CA LYS A 2 31.37 -13.04 56.32
C LYS A 2 29.96 -12.80 55.75
N LYS A 3 29.65 -11.57 55.34
CA LYS A 3 28.42 -11.23 54.66
C LYS A 3 28.58 -11.56 53.17
N ALA A 4 27.83 -12.57 52.70
CA ALA A 4 27.69 -12.88 51.27
C ALA A 4 26.70 -11.90 50.64
N ILE A 5 27.16 -11.09 49.68
CA ILE A 5 26.33 -10.21 48.87
C ILE A 5 25.93 -11.03 47.65
N CYS A 6 24.66 -11.48 47.59
CA CYS A 6 24.08 -12.03 46.39
C CYS A 6 23.75 -10.91 45.40
N PHE A 7 24.56 -10.81 44.34
CA PHE A 7 24.23 -10.03 43.16
C PHE A 7 23.22 -10.78 42.30
N LEU A 8 21.95 -10.42 42.38
CA LEU A 8 20.92 -10.84 41.45
C LEU A 8 21.11 -10.07 40.13
N LEU A 9 21.79 -10.69 39.15
CA LEU A 9 21.81 -10.22 37.78
C LEU A 9 20.42 -10.50 37.16
N SER A 10 19.55 -9.50 37.17
CA SER A 10 18.32 -9.50 36.37
C SER A 10 18.70 -9.27 34.91
N LEU A 11 18.88 -10.35 34.16
CA LEU A 11 18.96 -10.34 32.71
C LEU A 11 17.62 -9.89 32.15
N LEU A 12 17.50 -8.60 31.86
CA LEU A 12 16.44 -8.03 31.04
C LEU A 12 16.60 -8.58 29.62
N PHE A 13 15.89 -9.68 29.33
CA PHE A 13 15.67 -10.12 27.96
C PHE A 13 14.80 -9.07 27.27
N THR A 14 15.41 -8.09 26.66
CA THR A 14 14.72 -7.24 25.69
C THR A 14 14.43 -8.11 24.48
N VAL A 15 13.20 -8.65 24.43
CA VAL A 15 12.70 -9.31 23.23
C VAL A 15 12.70 -8.24 22.12
N PRO A 16 13.47 -8.42 21.04
CA PRO A 16 13.41 -7.46 19.95
C PRO A 16 11.97 -7.47 19.43
N VAL A 17 11.26 -6.37 19.61
CA VAL A 17 10.01 -6.12 18.91
C VAL A 17 10.38 -6.07 17.44
N TRP A 18 10.13 -7.16 16.73
CA TRP A 18 10.26 -7.20 15.28
C TRP A 18 9.21 -6.26 14.71
N ALA A 19 9.56 -4.98 14.61
CA ALA A 19 8.82 -4.07 13.75
C ALA A 19 8.86 -4.69 12.35
N GLU A 20 7.69 -4.99 11.78
CA GLU A 20 7.65 -5.41 10.38
C GLU A 20 8.45 -4.36 9.59
N PRO A 21 9.40 -4.79 8.74
CA PRO A 21 10.23 -3.84 8.01
C PRO A 21 9.31 -2.88 7.27
N ILE A 22 9.52 -1.59 7.47
CA ILE A 22 8.84 -0.56 6.69
C ILE A 22 9.16 -0.89 5.24
N TRP A 23 8.13 -1.27 4.48
CA TRP A 23 8.33 -1.61 3.09
C TRP A 23 8.88 -0.38 2.35
N GLN A 24 9.99 -0.56 1.64
CA GLN A 24 10.62 0.48 0.85
C GLN A 24 10.46 0.15 -0.63
N LYS A 25 10.17 1.17 -1.42
CA LYS A 25 10.16 1.06 -2.88
C LYS A 25 11.56 0.72 -3.37
N SER A 26 11.66 -0.14 -4.38
CA SER A 26 12.94 -0.36 -5.06
C SER A 26 13.37 0.91 -5.82
N SER A 27 14.68 1.07 -6.02
CA SER A 27 15.22 2.16 -6.82
C SER A 27 14.71 2.15 -8.27
N LEU A 28 14.41 0.97 -8.79
CA LEU A 28 13.82 0.80 -10.13
C LEU A 28 12.40 1.34 -10.18
N LEU A 29 11.55 0.99 -9.21
CA LEU A 29 10.19 1.56 -9.14
C LEU A 29 10.23 3.07 -8.92
N GLU A 30 11.13 3.56 -8.07
CA GLU A 30 11.28 5.01 -7.86
C GLU A 30 11.67 5.74 -9.14
N SER A 31 12.59 5.18 -9.93
CA SER A 31 12.96 5.73 -11.23
C SER A 31 11.77 5.78 -12.19
N LYS A 32 10.98 4.69 -12.24
CA LYS A 32 9.79 4.61 -13.11
C LYS A 32 8.70 5.60 -12.68
N ILE A 33 8.48 5.77 -11.39
CA ILE A 33 7.55 6.77 -10.86
C ILE A 33 7.98 8.20 -11.22
N LYS A 34 9.28 8.48 -11.20
CA LYS A 34 9.81 9.79 -11.62
C LYS A 34 9.55 10.04 -13.11
N GLU A 35 9.77 9.04 -13.95
CA GLU A 35 9.45 9.08 -15.37
C GLU A 35 7.95 9.38 -15.59
N TYR A 36 7.05 8.67 -14.91
CA TYR A 36 5.61 8.92 -14.99
C TYR A 36 5.22 10.34 -14.54
N LYS A 37 5.83 10.86 -13.49
CA LYS A 37 5.58 12.25 -13.07
C LYS A 37 5.92 13.26 -14.16
N GLN A 38 6.99 13.01 -14.93
CA GLN A 38 7.37 13.86 -16.06
C GLN A 38 6.35 13.76 -17.20
N LEU A 39 5.94 12.54 -17.57
CA LEU A 39 4.93 12.34 -18.62
C LEU A 39 3.60 13.02 -18.28
N TYR A 40 3.16 12.98 -17.02
CA TYR A 40 1.88 13.56 -16.60
C TYR A 40 1.89 15.09 -16.58
N THR A 41 3.03 15.73 -16.69
CA THR A 41 3.19 17.17 -16.82
C THR A 41 3.47 17.61 -18.24
N SER A 42 3.54 16.68 -19.20
CA SER A 42 3.79 16.98 -20.60
C SER A 42 2.63 17.76 -21.23
N SER A 43 2.98 18.76 -22.04
CA SER A 43 2.02 19.53 -22.85
C SER A 43 1.36 18.71 -23.97
N ASP A 44 1.87 17.50 -24.23
CA ASP A 44 1.42 16.66 -25.34
C ASP A 44 0.19 15.81 -24.99
N LEU A 45 -0.28 15.90 -23.75
CA LEU A 45 -1.48 15.21 -23.31
C LEU A 45 -2.73 15.96 -23.77
N SER A 46 -3.74 15.21 -24.23
CA SER A 46 -5.03 15.78 -24.58
C SER A 46 -5.79 16.31 -23.35
N ASP A 47 -6.73 17.23 -23.55
CA ASP A 47 -7.63 17.70 -22.48
C ASP A 47 -8.41 16.55 -21.82
N PHE A 48 -8.75 15.52 -22.60
CA PHE A 48 -9.40 14.32 -22.10
C PHE A 48 -8.48 13.55 -21.13
N ASP A 49 -7.20 13.39 -21.48
CA ASP A 49 -6.22 12.72 -20.63
C ASP A 49 -5.99 13.50 -19.33
N HIS A 50 -5.85 14.83 -19.43
CA HIS A 50 -5.73 15.71 -18.26
C HIS A 50 -6.94 15.57 -17.33
N LYS A 51 -8.15 15.57 -17.87
CA LYS A 51 -9.36 15.40 -17.09
C LYS A 51 -9.44 14.04 -16.40
N LYS A 52 -9.07 12.97 -17.11
CA LYS A 52 -9.00 11.61 -16.58
C LYS A 52 -7.97 11.50 -15.45
N MET A 53 -6.77 12.04 -15.67
CA MET A 53 -5.68 12.01 -14.70
C MET A 53 -5.99 12.80 -13.42
N ASN A 54 -6.95 13.71 -13.46
CA ASN A 54 -7.41 14.48 -12.30
C ASN A 54 -8.51 13.77 -11.48
N GLN A 55 -8.90 12.55 -11.86
CA GLN A 55 -9.78 11.71 -11.06
C GLN A 55 -9.00 11.10 -9.90
N VAL A 56 -9.50 11.24 -8.69
CA VAL A 56 -8.81 10.86 -7.46
C VAL A 56 -8.56 9.35 -7.33
N ASP A 57 -9.36 8.55 -8.02
CA ASP A 57 -9.25 7.08 -8.05
C ASP A 57 -8.20 6.57 -9.03
N ASN A 58 -7.64 7.41 -9.89
CA ASN A 58 -6.60 7.02 -10.83
C ASN A 58 -5.21 7.01 -10.21
N LEU A 59 -4.39 6.08 -10.64
CA LEU A 59 -3.00 5.93 -10.21
C LEU A 59 -2.18 7.20 -10.50
N SER A 60 -2.43 7.86 -11.62
CA SER A 60 -1.79 9.15 -11.97
C SER A 60 -2.03 10.23 -10.91
N PHE A 61 -3.23 10.29 -10.33
CA PHE A 61 -3.53 11.23 -9.26
C PHE A 61 -2.71 10.91 -8.01
N PHE A 62 -2.68 9.64 -7.61
CA PHE A 62 -1.87 9.19 -6.49
C PHE A 62 -0.39 9.51 -6.68
N ILE A 63 0.19 9.16 -7.84
CA ILE A 63 1.62 9.37 -8.16
C ILE A 63 1.98 10.86 -8.08
N ARG A 64 1.11 11.76 -8.53
CA ARG A 64 1.38 13.19 -8.55
C ARG A 64 1.26 13.89 -7.20
N TYR A 65 0.40 13.40 -6.32
CA TYR A 65 0.00 14.16 -5.13
C TYR A 65 0.30 13.49 -3.79
N HIS A 66 0.70 12.22 -3.74
CA HIS A 66 0.98 11.51 -2.48
C HIS A 66 2.08 12.16 -1.61
N ASP A 67 2.98 12.91 -2.23
CA ASP A 67 4.13 13.58 -1.60
C ASP A 67 3.99 15.12 -1.57
N LYS A 68 2.78 15.66 -1.75
CA LYS A 68 2.51 17.10 -1.75
C LYS A 68 1.56 17.52 -0.62
N PRO A 69 1.99 17.41 0.65
CA PRO A 69 1.16 17.82 1.77
C PRO A 69 0.75 19.30 1.63
N ASN A 70 -0.38 19.66 2.22
CA ASN A 70 -0.95 21.01 2.21
C ASN A 70 -1.49 21.48 0.84
N THR A 71 -1.75 20.57 -0.09
CA THR A 71 -2.48 20.87 -1.33
C THR A 71 -3.91 20.31 -1.26
N PRO A 72 -4.90 20.96 -1.90
CA PRO A 72 -6.28 20.45 -1.95
C PRO A 72 -6.35 19.03 -2.57
N GLU A 73 -5.50 18.75 -3.54
CA GLU A 73 -5.40 17.44 -4.18
C GLU A 73 -4.90 16.36 -3.21
N TYR A 74 -3.93 16.70 -2.36
CA TYR A 74 -3.44 15.79 -1.33
C TYR A 74 -4.55 15.46 -0.32
N GLU A 75 -5.31 16.45 0.13
CA GLU A 75 -6.43 16.23 1.06
C GLU A 75 -7.53 15.36 0.42
N ARG A 76 -7.85 15.58 -0.86
CA ARG A 76 -8.78 14.72 -1.61
C ARG A 76 -8.26 13.28 -1.72
N LEU A 77 -6.97 13.13 -2.00
CA LEU A 77 -6.33 11.81 -2.05
C LEU A 77 -6.39 11.10 -0.70
N LYS A 78 -6.10 11.80 0.39
CA LYS A 78 -6.19 11.25 1.74
C LYS A 78 -7.59 10.81 2.11
N ALA A 79 -8.59 11.61 1.78
CA ALA A 79 -9.99 11.24 2.01
C ALA A 79 -10.39 9.99 1.21
N TYR A 80 -9.98 9.89 -0.05
CA TYR A 80 -10.21 8.72 -0.89
C TYR A 80 -9.53 7.46 -0.31
N LEU A 81 -8.26 7.55 0.02
CA LEU A 81 -7.49 6.43 0.57
C LEU A 81 -8.03 5.98 1.93
N TRP A 82 -8.46 6.92 2.76
CA TRP A 82 -9.13 6.59 4.02
C TRP A 82 -10.43 5.81 3.80
N GLY A 83 -11.28 6.28 2.89
CA GLY A 83 -12.50 5.56 2.51
C GLY A 83 -12.22 4.15 2.01
N MET A 84 -11.21 3.97 1.16
CA MET A 84 -10.77 2.65 0.68
C MET A 84 -10.27 1.76 1.81
N GLN A 85 -9.48 2.31 2.74
CA GLN A 85 -8.99 1.56 3.89
C GLN A 85 -10.13 1.04 4.76
N VAL A 86 -11.09 1.89 5.09
CA VAL A 86 -12.27 1.52 5.86
C VAL A 86 -13.08 0.45 5.13
N ALA A 87 -13.32 0.63 3.83
CA ALA A 87 -14.09 -0.32 3.03
C ALA A 87 -13.45 -1.72 3.01
N TYR A 88 -12.13 -1.82 2.87
CA TYR A 88 -11.44 -3.12 2.89
C TYR A 88 -11.46 -3.77 4.27
N ILE A 89 -11.28 -2.99 5.34
CA ILE A 89 -11.33 -3.51 6.72
C ILE A 89 -12.74 -4.04 7.02
N GLU A 90 -13.77 -3.28 6.71
CA GLU A 90 -15.17 -3.66 6.94
C GLU A 90 -15.57 -4.87 6.08
N SER A 91 -15.16 -4.90 4.82
CA SER A 91 -15.42 -6.03 3.92
C SER A 91 -14.84 -7.34 4.48
N LEU A 92 -13.59 -7.31 4.96
CA LEU A 92 -12.95 -8.48 5.56
C LEU A 92 -13.66 -8.90 6.86
N SER A 93 -13.96 -7.94 7.73
CA SER A 93 -14.67 -8.21 8.98
C SER A 93 -16.01 -8.91 8.73
N ARG A 94 -16.80 -8.37 7.80
CA ARG A 94 -18.09 -8.96 7.42
C ARG A 94 -17.95 -10.39 6.89
N GLN A 95 -16.97 -10.67 6.05
CA GLN A 95 -16.74 -12.02 5.53
C GLN A 95 -16.45 -13.01 6.68
N ILE A 96 -15.62 -12.60 7.65
CA ILE A 96 -15.31 -13.43 8.81
C ILE A 96 -16.56 -13.64 9.70
N ASP A 97 -17.29 -12.57 10.00
CA ASP A 97 -18.47 -12.61 10.87
C ASP A 97 -19.62 -13.43 10.27
N THR A 98 -19.70 -13.52 8.95
CA THR A 98 -20.73 -14.29 8.23
C THR A 98 -20.24 -15.67 7.75
N ASN A 99 -19.04 -16.11 8.16
CA ASN A 99 -18.42 -17.37 7.74
C ASN A 99 -18.27 -17.51 6.20
N VAL A 100 -18.17 -16.39 5.50
CA VAL A 100 -17.81 -16.37 4.08
C VAL A 100 -16.29 -16.44 3.98
N VAL A 101 -15.78 -17.28 3.08
CA VAL A 101 -14.35 -17.42 2.87
C VAL A 101 -13.77 -16.04 2.50
N PRO A 102 -12.85 -15.50 3.28
CA PRO A 102 -12.28 -14.20 3.00
C PRO A 102 -11.38 -14.26 1.75
N TRP A 103 -11.36 -13.19 0.99
CA TRP A 103 -10.54 -13.07 -0.22
C TRP A 103 -9.06 -12.75 0.06
N ILE A 104 -8.73 -12.37 1.29
CA ILE A 104 -7.39 -12.19 1.85
C ILE A 104 -7.34 -12.78 3.27
N CYS A 105 -6.18 -13.29 3.66
CA CYS A 105 -6.00 -13.99 4.94
C CYS A 105 -4.85 -13.37 5.77
N PRO A 106 -5.05 -12.19 6.35
CA PRO A 106 -4.06 -11.62 7.24
C PRO A 106 -3.91 -12.45 8.51
N LYS A 107 -2.68 -12.51 9.07
CA LYS A 107 -2.41 -13.19 10.32
C LYS A 107 -3.31 -12.66 11.43
N GLY A 108 -4.00 -13.55 12.14
CA GLY A 108 -4.95 -13.18 13.17
C GLY A 108 -6.33 -12.71 12.67
N GLY A 109 -6.65 -12.89 11.38
CA GLY A 109 -7.96 -12.60 10.80
C GLY A 109 -8.30 -11.11 10.71
N LYS A 110 -7.37 -10.21 10.99
CA LYS A 110 -7.62 -8.76 10.97
C LYS A 110 -6.55 -8.04 10.18
N LEU A 111 -6.97 -7.13 9.31
CA LEU A 111 -6.05 -6.12 8.81
C LEU A 111 -5.66 -5.23 9.99
N LYS A 112 -4.37 -4.88 10.09
CA LYS A 112 -3.91 -3.96 11.12
C LYS A 112 -4.72 -2.67 10.99
N SER A 113 -5.68 -2.53 11.88
CA SER A 113 -6.42 -1.29 11.96
C SER A 113 -5.45 -0.21 12.41
N TYR A 114 -5.64 0.92 11.84
CA TYR A 114 -5.03 2.15 12.16
C TYR A 114 -4.99 2.40 13.68
N SER A 115 -3.84 2.66 14.22
CA SER A 115 -3.72 3.22 15.56
C SER A 115 -4.17 4.68 15.53
N LYS A 116 -5.13 5.06 16.38
CA LYS A 116 -5.57 6.46 16.52
C LYS A 116 -4.43 7.44 16.82
N SER A 117 -3.25 6.93 17.18
CA SER A 117 -2.05 7.71 17.48
C SER A 117 -1.14 7.96 16.28
N SER A 118 -1.44 7.39 15.09
CA SER A 118 -0.61 7.62 13.91
C SER A 118 -0.87 9.01 13.32
N GLN A 119 0.21 9.74 13.06
CA GLN A 119 0.14 11.04 12.38
C GLN A 119 -0.36 10.94 10.92
N ASN A 120 -0.28 9.74 10.31
CA ASN A 120 -0.76 9.48 8.97
C ASN A 120 -1.81 8.36 8.95
N PRO A 121 -3.11 8.71 8.93
CA PRO A 121 -4.20 7.74 8.98
C PRO A 121 -4.29 6.80 7.77
N THR A 122 -3.72 7.17 6.64
CA THR A 122 -3.74 6.38 5.40
C THR A 122 -2.45 5.62 5.13
N GLN A 123 -1.49 5.66 6.06
CA GLN A 123 -0.18 5.02 5.89
C GLN A 123 -0.28 3.53 5.53
N PHE A 124 -1.21 2.82 6.15
CA PHE A 124 -1.41 1.41 5.86
C PHE A 124 -1.81 1.19 4.40
N ILE A 125 -2.88 1.85 3.93
CA ILE A 125 -3.40 1.64 2.58
C ILE A 125 -2.44 2.15 1.50
N GLU A 126 -1.71 3.23 1.78
CA GLU A 126 -0.64 3.72 0.92
C GLU A 126 0.49 2.69 0.77
N SER A 127 0.89 2.07 1.89
CA SER A 127 1.90 1.01 1.86
C SER A 127 1.46 -0.21 1.06
N ILE A 128 0.18 -0.56 1.12
CA ILE A 128 -0.41 -1.63 0.32
C ILE A 128 -0.42 -1.29 -1.17
N LEU A 129 -0.78 -0.04 -1.52
CA LEU A 129 -0.77 0.40 -2.91
C LEU A 129 0.64 0.34 -3.49
N TRP A 130 1.64 0.85 -2.79
CA TRP A 130 3.04 0.78 -3.21
C TRP A 130 3.52 -0.67 -3.30
N TYR A 131 3.15 -1.51 -2.35
CA TYR A 131 3.47 -2.94 -2.37
C TYR A 131 2.88 -3.62 -3.61
N GLY A 132 1.62 -3.31 -3.95
CA GLY A 132 0.96 -3.82 -5.15
C GLY A 132 1.66 -3.39 -6.44
N LEU A 133 2.07 -2.12 -6.52
CA LEU A 133 2.85 -1.61 -7.66
C LEU A 133 4.21 -2.30 -7.79
N GLU A 134 4.95 -2.43 -6.69
CA GLU A 134 6.24 -3.12 -6.69
C GLU A 134 6.12 -4.59 -7.07
N TYR A 135 5.10 -5.25 -6.54
CA TYR A 135 4.85 -6.65 -6.85
C TYR A 135 4.47 -6.85 -8.32
N ASP A 136 3.63 -5.97 -8.88
CA ASP A 136 3.28 -6.00 -10.30
C ASP A 136 4.51 -5.68 -11.17
N PHE A 137 5.28 -4.69 -10.80
CA PHE A 137 6.50 -4.30 -11.52
C PHE A 137 7.53 -5.44 -11.59
N LYS A 138 7.70 -6.20 -10.51
CA LYS A 138 8.61 -7.36 -10.47
C LYS A 138 8.11 -8.56 -11.25
N ASN A 139 6.81 -8.80 -11.28
CA ASN A 139 6.25 -9.99 -11.89
C ASN A 139 5.78 -9.78 -13.34
N ASN A 140 5.50 -8.54 -13.72
CA ASN A 140 4.98 -8.17 -15.04
C ASN A 140 5.63 -6.86 -15.52
N PRO A 141 6.97 -6.80 -15.65
CA PRO A 141 7.67 -5.57 -15.99
C PRO A 141 7.22 -4.98 -17.33
N GLU A 142 6.78 -5.83 -18.26
CA GLU A 142 6.25 -5.42 -19.56
C GLU A 142 5.03 -4.50 -19.47
N ARG A 143 4.29 -4.53 -18.37
CA ARG A 143 3.14 -3.63 -18.13
C ARG A 143 3.57 -2.19 -17.83
N PHE A 144 4.82 -2.00 -17.49
CA PHE A 144 5.44 -0.71 -17.18
C PHE A 144 6.29 -0.18 -18.33
N GLU A 145 6.45 -0.97 -19.40
CA GLU A 145 7.17 -0.61 -20.62
C GLU A 145 6.17 -0.51 -21.78
N GLY A 146 6.12 0.62 -22.46
CA GLY A 146 5.21 0.83 -23.60
C GLY A 146 3.74 1.11 -23.24
N TYR A 147 3.37 0.97 -21.98
CA TYR A 147 2.03 1.29 -21.46
C TYR A 147 1.99 2.59 -20.66
N GLU A 148 2.95 3.48 -20.88
CA GLU A 148 3.04 4.77 -20.19
C GLU A 148 1.75 5.60 -20.32
N LYS A 149 0.99 5.35 -21.38
CA LYS A 149 -0.29 6.03 -21.64
C LYS A 149 -1.49 5.36 -20.97
N ILE A 150 -1.41 4.08 -20.62
CA ILE A 150 -2.54 3.31 -20.07
C ILE A 150 -2.46 3.20 -18.54
N LEU A 151 -1.28 2.92 -18.00
CA LEU A 151 -1.09 2.73 -16.58
C LEU A 151 -1.55 3.93 -15.72
N PRO A 152 -1.37 5.19 -16.16
CA PRO A 152 -1.87 6.35 -15.44
C PRO A 152 -3.36 6.33 -15.13
N PHE A 153 -4.14 5.70 -16.01
CA PHE A 153 -5.60 5.61 -15.90
C PHE A 153 -6.07 4.35 -15.16
N ALA A 154 -5.14 3.50 -14.73
CA ALA A 154 -5.50 2.34 -13.93
C ALA A 154 -6.05 2.81 -12.56
N PRO A 155 -7.16 2.22 -12.08
CA PRO A 155 -7.68 2.56 -10.77
C PRO A 155 -6.70 2.21 -9.65
N SER A 156 -6.44 3.14 -8.75
CA SER A 156 -5.63 2.91 -7.55
C SER A 156 -6.18 1.75 -6.70
N SER A 157 -7.51 1.59 -6.68
CA SER A 157 -8.18 0.46 -6.01
C SER A 157 -7.76 -0.90 -6.53
N SER A 158 -7.44 -1.03 -7.82
CA SER A 158 -6.94 -2.27 -8.41
C SER A 158 -5.57 -2.64 -7.83
N TYR A 159 -4.66 -1.68 -7.70
CA TYR A 159 -3.34 -1.90 -7.10
C TYR A 159 -3.41 -2.15 -5.59
N ILE A 160 -4.35 -1.50 -4.89
CA ILE A 160 -4.62 -1.79 -3.48
C ILE A 160 -5.12 -3.23 -3.32
N SER A 161 -6.12 -3.64 -4.12
CA SER A 161 -6.64 -5.00 -4.10
C SER A 161 -5.57 -6.05 -4.43
N TYR A 162 -4.76 -5.78 -5.44
CA TYR A 162 -3.65 -6.64 -5.83
C TYR A 162 -2.60 -6.74 -4.72
N GLY A 163 -2.21 -5.60 -4.13
CA GLY A 163 -1.27 -5.55 -3.01
C GLY A 163 -1.76 -6.30 -1.78
N LEU A 164 -3.06 -6.20 -1.45
CA LEU A 164 -3.67 -6.96 -0.36
C LEU A 164 -3.58 -8.47 -0.60
N ARG A 165 -3.92 -8.94 -1.81
CA ARG A 165 -3.84 -10.36 -2.18
C ARG A 165 -2.40 -10.87 -2.16
N ALA A 166 -1.47 -10.10 -2.67
CA ALA A 166 -0.06 -10.48 -2.71
C ALA A 166 0.58 -10.52 -1.30
N LYS A 167 0.16 -9.61 -0.41
CA LYS A 167 0.69 -9.51 0.96
C LYS A 167 0.02 -10.50 1.93
N TYR A 168 -1.25 -10.81 1.72
CA TYR A 168 -2.06 -11.65 2.60
C TYR A 168 -2.76 -12.79 1.84
N PRO A 169 -2.00 -13.67 1.17
CA PRO A 169 -2.58 -14.78 0.43
C PRO A 169 -3.29 -15.74 1.39
N CYS A 170 -4.45 -16.27 0.99
CA CYS A 170 -5.16 -17.29 1.75
C CYS A 170 -4.54 -18.68 1.59
N TYR A 171 -3.84 -18.90 0.48
CA TYR A 171 -3.15 -20.15 0.18
C TYR A 171 -1.72 -19.85 -0.21
N GLU A 172 -0.75 -20.49 0.43
CA GLU A 172 0.68 -20.29 0.15
C GLU A 172 1.04 -20.65 -1.30
N ASN A 173 0.24 -21.47 -1.96
CA ASN A 173 0.43 -21.94 -3.33
C ASN A 173 -0.71 -21.51 -4.27
N SER A 174 -1.38 -20.41 -4.02
CA SER A 174 -2.36 -19.91 -5.00
C SER A 174 -1.67 -19.74 -6.35
N PRO A 175 -2.19 -20.38 -7.44
CA PRO A 175 -1.61 -20.19 -8.76
C PRO A 175 -1.59 -18.69 -9.05
N LYS A 176 -0.44 -18.21 -9.57
CA LYS A 176 -0.32 -16.82 -10.02
C LYS A 176 -1.45 -16.57 -11.01
N VAL A 177 -2.42 -15.77 -10.59
CA VAL A 177 -3.53 -15.39 -11.48
C VAL A 177 -2.92 -14.52 -12.56
N LYS A 178 -2.74 -15.10 -13.74
CA LYS A 178 -2.40 -14.35 -14.94
C LYS A 178 -3.70 -13.68 -15.40
N TYR A 179 -3.72 -12.37 -15.35
CA TYR A 179 -4.78 -11.56 -15.97
C TYR A 179 -4.48 -11.30 -17.43
#